data_4375339f873ab11dbfdef0666b5a8de0
#
_entry.id   4375339f873ab11dbfdef0666b5a8de0
#
_cell.length_a   1.000
_cell.length_b   1.000
_cell.length_c   1.000
_cell.angle_alpha   90.00
_cell.angle_beta   90.00
_cell.angle_gamma   90.00
#
_symmetry.space_group_name_H-M   'P 1'
#
loop_
_entity.id
_entity.type
_entity.pdbx_description
1 polymer ?
#
loop_
_entity_poly.entity_id
_entity_poly.type
_entity_poly.pdbx_seq_one_letter_code
_entity_poly.pdbx_strand_id
1 'polypeptide(L)'
;MNKFMSWLEDSFVPNANKLFSRPFIAAFSSTMQKIIPFILTGSVIYFYNVFKSFVPVLPDLSPILNYSFGIITVIVAFMMGNQLMEKLGHPDYVINAALCSVGVLLMVAMPLGENADSISSLMGNLGAAGIAVGLIVGLYVGTIFHLWGKL
;
A
#
# COMPACT_ATOMS: atom_id res chain seq x y z
N MET A 1 9.23 -13.77 -35.04
CA MET A 1 9.58 -13.09 -33.78
C MET A 1 9.46 -11.56 -33.90
N ASN A 2 9.65 -10.99 -35.10
CA ASN A 2 9.68 -9.53 -35.30
C ASN A 2 8.31 -8.80 -35.27
N LYS A 3 7.21 -9.44 -35.66
CA LYS A 3 5.87 -8.80 -35.67
C LYS A 3 5.30 -8.56 -34.27
N PHE A 4 5.60 -9.43 -33.32
CA PHE A 4 5.17 -9.28 -31.92
C PHE A 4 5.98 -8.17 -31.23
N MET A 5 7.29 -8.11 -31.49
CA MET A 5 8.16 -7.06 -30.97
C MET A 5 7.77 -5.68 -31.52
N SER A 6 7.54 -5.55 -32.83
CA SER A 6 7.11 -4.28 -33.42
C SER A 6 5.73 -3.83 -32.89
N TRP A 7 4.79 -4.76 -32.70
CA TRP A 7 3.50 -4.44 -32.07
C TRP A 7 3.66 -3.96 -30.62
N LEU A 8 4.57 -4.59 -29.86
CA LEU A 8 4.88 -4.15 -28.49
C LEU A 8 5.47 -2.74 -28.48
N GLU A 9 6.44 -2.46 -29.32
CA GLU A 9 7.13 -1.17 -29.38
C GLU A 9 6.23 -0.06 -29.94
N ASP A 10 5.48 -0.33 -31.00
CA ASP A 10 4.71 0.69 -31.72
C ASP A 10 3.32 0.97 -31.12
N SER A 11 2.70 -0.03 -30.47
CA SER A 11 1.33 0.10 -29.98
C SER A 11 1.21 -0.04 -28.47
N PHE A 12 1.88 -1.01 -27.86
CA PHE A 12 1.71 -1.29 -26.44
C PHE A 12 2.51 -0.31 -25.57
N VAL A 13 3.77 -0.09 -25.88
CA VAL A 13 4.65 0.78 -25.07
C VAL A 13 4.15 2.23 -25.01
N PRO A 14 3.77 2.90 -26.14
CA PRO A 14 3.28 4.27 -26.07
C PRO A 14 1.93 4.38 -25.34
N ASN A 15 1.03 3.41 -25.49
CA ASN A 15 -0.23 3.40 -24.77
C ASN A 15 -0.05 3.13 -23.27
N ALA A 16 0.86 2.22 -22.90
CA ALA A 16 1.23 1.97 -21.52
C ALA A 16 1.86 3.22 -20.88
N ASN A 17 2.81 3.86 -21.55
CA ASN A 17 3.43 5.09 -21.07
C ASN A 17 2.42 6.22 -20.87
N LYS A 18 1.46 6.38 -21.80
CA LYS A 18 0.38 7.35 -21.68
C LYS A 18 -0.56 7.04 -20.50
N LEU A 19 -0.77 5.76 -20.19
CA LEU A 19 -1.54 5.33 -19.04
C LEU A 19 -0.77 5.60 -17.74
N PHE A 20 0.51 5.22 -17.68
CA PHE A 20 1.38 5.43 -16.51
C PHE A 20 1.71 6.92 -16.25
N SER A 21 1.57 7.79 -17.25
CA SER A 21 1.73 9.24 -17.04
C SER A 21 0.56 9.89 -16.32
N ARG A 22 -0.58 9.20 -16.18
CA ARG A 22 -1.70 9.72 -15.38
C ARG A 22 -1.33 9.75 -13.90
N PRO A 23 -1.57 10.87 -13.19
CA PRO A 23 -1.10 11.06 -11.81
C PRO A 23 -1.59 9.97 -10.84
N PHE A 24 -2.81 9.48 -11.01
CA PHE A 24 -3.38 8.41 -10.18
C PHE A 24 -2.64 7.08 -10.35
N ILE A 25 -2.34 6.70 -11.59
CA ILE A 25 -1.64 5.45 -11.90
C ILE A 25 -0.16 5.57 -11.55
N ALA A 26 0.43 6.73 -11.80
CA ALA A 26 1.81 7.03 -11.37
C ALA A 26 1.95 6.98 -9.85
N ALA A 27 0.98 7.50 -9.08
CA ALA A 27 0.96 7.41 -7.63
C ALA A 27 0.83 5.97 -7.15
N PHE A 28 -0.07 5.19 -7.75
CA PHE A 28 -0.21 3.76 -7.46
C PHE A 28 1.10 3.00 -7.70
N SER A 29 1.70 3.16 -8.87
CA SER A 29 2.96 2.51 -9.22
C SER A 29 4.10 2.91 -8.28
N SER A 30 4.22 4.20 -7.95
CA SER A 30 5.22 4.70 -7.01
C SER A 30 4.99 4.16 -5.59
N THR A 31 3.73 4.04 -5.16
CA THR A 31 3.37 3.45 -3.88
C THR A 31 3.82 1.99 -3.81
N MET A 32 3.50 1.19 -4.84
CA MET A 32 3.91 -0.21 -4.90
C MET A 32 5.44 -0.36 -4.86
N GLN A 33 6.16 0.44 -5.64
CA GLN A 33 7.62 0.41 -5.65
C GLN A 33 8.25 0.77 -4.30
N LYS A 34 7.71 1.75 -3.58
CA LYS A 34 8.21 2.16 -2.26
C LYS A 34 7.92 1.14 -1.15
N ILE A 35 6.91 0.29 -1.33
CA ILE A 35 6.55 -0.77 -0.38
C ILE A 35 7.39 -2.04 -0.58
N ILE A 36 7.95 -2.26 -1.77
CA ILE A 36 8.77 -3.45 -2.07
C ILE A 36 9.86 -3.72 -1.02
N PRO A 37 10.68 -2.76 -0.58
CA PRO A 37 11.72 -3.02 0.43
C PRO A 37 11.14 -3.54 1.75
N PHE A 38 9.97 -3.03 2.16
CA PHE A 38 9.27 -3.49 3.35
C PHE A 38 8.80 -4.94 3.19
N ILE A 39 8.23 -5.29 2.04
CA ILE A 39 7.79 -6.66 1.73
C ILE A 39 9.00 -7.61 1.70
N LEU A 40 10.12 -7.18 1.11
CA LEU A 40 11.34 -8.00 1.06
C LEU A 40 11.87 -8.29 2.46
N THR A 41 11.89 -7.31 3.35
CA THR A 41 12.33 -7.50 4.74
C THR A 41 11.48 -8.56 5.44
N GLY A 42 10.17 -8.54 5.24
CA GLY A 42 9.29 -9.55 5.80
C GLY A 42 9.48 -10.94 5.19
N SER A 43 9.76 -10.99 3.90
CA SER A 43 10.05 -12.27 3.23
C SER A 43 11.26 -12.97 3.85
N VAL A 44 12.28 -12.23 4.29
CA VAL A 44 13.43 -12.82 4.99
C VAL A 44 13.00 -13.51 6.30
N ILE A 45 12.07 -12.89 7.05
CA ILE A 45 11.57 -13.49 8.30
C ILE A 45 10.71 -14.73 7.99
N TYR A 46 9.94 -14.74 6.88
CA TYR A 46 9.23 -15.93 6.43
C TYR A 46 10.21 -17.08 6.11
N PHE A 47 11.27 -16.82 5.39
CA PHE A 47 12.33 -17.81 5.14
C PHE A 47 12.94 -18.34 6.43
N TYR A 48 13.26 -17.45 7.36
CA TYR A 48 13.77 -17.85 8.67
C TYR A 48 12.82 -18.83 9.39
N ASN A 49 11.52 -18.53 9.41
CA ASN A 49 10.52 -19.39 10.04
C ASN A 49 10.39 -20.77 9.35
N VAL A 50 10.64 -20.85 8.04
CA VAL A 50 10.73 -22.14 7.34
C VAL A 50 11.94 -22.92 7.85
N PHE A 51 13.12 -22.31 8.00
CA PHE A 51 14.30 -22.96 8.55
C PHE A 51 14.09 -23.41 10.00
N LYS A 52 13.38 -22.62 10.81
CA LYS A 52 13.05 -23.00 12.18
C LYS A 52 12.29 -24.32 12.26
N SER A 53 11.45 -24.66 11.29
CA SER A 53 10.72 -25.93 11.27
C SER A 53 11.66 -27.16 11.19
N PHE A 54 12.88 -26.98 10.71
CA PHE A 54 13.92 -28.01 10.66
C PHE A 54 14.87 -27.97 11.86
N VAL A 55 15.02 -26.81 12.53
CA VAL A 55 15.91 -26.61 13.66
C VAL A 55 15.16 -26.01 14.85
N PRO A 56 14.62 -26.84 15.75
CA PRO A 56 13.74 -26.38 16.84
C PRO A 56 14.39 -25.46 17.87
N VAL A 57 15.72 -25.34 17.88
CA VAL A 57 16.47 -24.49 18.81
C VAL A 57 16.36 -23.01 18.49
N LEU A 58 15.93 -22.66 17.27
CA LEU A 58 15.82 -21.28 16.81
C LEU A 58 14.65 -20.54 17.49
N PRO A 59 14.83 -19.27 17.91
CA PRO A 59 13.76 -18.46 18.49
C PRO A 59 12.61 -18.22 17.50
N ASP A 60 11.40 -17.98 18.03
CA ASP A 60 10.24 -17.70 17.20
C ASP A 60 10.17 -16.22 16.82
N LEU A 61 10.24 -15.93 15.52
CA LEU A 61 10.12 -14.59 14.96
C LEU A 61 8.70 -14.30 14.40
N SER A 62 7.75 -15.23 14.58
CA SER A 62 6.37 -15.03 14.13
C SER A 62 5.71 -13.77 14.71
N PRO A 63 5.93 -13.37 15.99
CA PRO A 63 5.41 -12.13 16.51
C PRO A 63 5.86 -10.90 15.73
N ILE A 64 7.12 -10.88 15.26
CA ILE A 64 7.66 -9.76 14.48
C ILE A 64 6.92 -9.64 13.15
N LEU A 65 6.61 -10.75 12.49
CA LEU A 65 5.80 -10.77 11.28
C LEU A 65 4.40 -10.20 11.52
N ASN A 66 3.75 -10.65 12.57
CA ASN A 66 2.39 -10.22 12.88
C ASN A 66 2.32 -8.71 13.15
N TYR A 67 3.31 -8.15 13.86
CA TYR A 67 3.34 -6.73 14.17
C TYR A 67 3.82 -5.86 12.99
N SER A 68 4.59 -6.37 12.05
CA SER A 68 5.03 -5.61 10.87
C SER A 68 4.07 -5.78 9.69
N PHE A 69 3.80 -7.02 9.27
CA PHE A 69 2.88 -7.31 8.17
C PHE A 69 1.41 -7.16 8.55
N GLY A 70 1.07 -7.34 9.84
CA GLY A 70 -0.28 -7.10 10.34
C GLY A 70 -0.77 -5.66 10.19
N ILE A 71 0.14 -4.70 9.95
CA ILE A 71 -0.20 -3.28 9.76
C ILE A 71 0.19 -2.75 8.37
N ILE A 72 0.51 -3.63 7.41
CA ILE A 72 0.99 -3.22 6.08
C ILE A 72 -0.01 -2.29 5.36
N THR A 73 -1.29 -2.47 5.57
CA THR A 73 -2.34 -1.63 5.00
C THR A 73 -2.23 -0.17 5.43
N VAL A 74 -1.80 0.08 6.68
CA VAL A 74 -1.57 1.44 7.19
C VAL A 74 -0.46 2.12 6.40
N ILE A 75 0.63 1.39 6.15
CA ILE A 75 1.77 1.87 5.37
C ILE A 75 1.34 2.15 3.92
N VAL A 76 0.54 1.25 3.35
CA VAL A 76 -0.01 1.40 1.98
C VAL A 76 -0.89 2.65 1.87
N ALA A 77 -1.81 2.86 2.80
CA ALA A 77 -2.70 4.02 2.79
C ALA A 77 -1.92 5.33 2.96
N PHE A 78 -0.95 5.37 3.88
CA PHE A 78 -0.04 6.49 4.08
C PHE A 78 0.72 6.82 2.79
N MET A 79 1.38 5.81 2.20
CA MET A 79 2.17 5.97 0.99
C MET A 79 1.31 6.39 -0.21
N MET A 80 0.08 5.87 -0.32
CA MET A 80 -0.81 6.22 -1.43
C MET A 80 -1.26 7.69 -1.34
N GLY A 81 -1.67 8.16 -0.16
CA GLY A 81 -2.00 9.57 0.07
C GLY A 81 -0.81 10.50 -0.21
N ASN A 82 0.37 10.11 0.27
CA ASN A 82 1.62 10.82 0.04
C ASN A 82 1.97 10.92 -1.45
N GLN A 83 2.02 9.78 -2.16
CA GLN A 83 2.42 9.73 -3.56
C GLN A 83 1.42 10.41 -4.49
N LEU A 84 0.13 10.36 -4.16
CA LEU A 84 -0.88 11.03 -4.97
C LEU A 84 -0.70 12.55 -4.91
N MET A 85 -0.49 13.14 -3.73
CA MET A 85 -0.24 14.57 -3.59
C MET A 85 1.04 15.01 -4.30
N GLU A 86 2.11 14.23 -4.19
CA GLU A 86 3.37 14.46 -4.89
C GLU A 86 3.17 14.49 -6.42
N LYS A 87 2.42 13.53 -6.97
CA LYS A 87 2.14 13.43 -8.42
C LYS A 87 1.14 14.47 -8.94
N LEU A 88 0.29 15.00 -8.05
CA LEU A 88 -0.66 16.07 -8.38
C LEU A 88 -0.04 17.47 -8.25
N GLY A 89 1.22 17.58 -7.82
CA GLY A 89 1.95 18.84 -7.74
C GLY A 89 1.60 19.71 -6.52
N HIS A 90 1.14 19.07 -5.43
CA HIS A 90 0.81 19.75 -4.16
C HIS A 90 1.77 19.30 -3.03
N PRO A 91 3.05 19.70 -3.05
CA PRO A 91 4.04 19.26 -2.08
C PRO A 91 3.71 19.65 -0.63
N ASP A 92 3.02 20.78 -0.44
CA ASP A 92 2.66 21.28 0.90
C ASP A 92 1.63 20.40 1.62
N TYR A 93 0.83 19.63 0.89
CA TYR A 93 -0.22 18.78 1.44
C TYR A 93 0.15 17.29 1.50
N VAL A 94 1.35 16.91 1.09
CA VAL A 94 1.81 15.53 0.99
C VAL A 94 1.67 14.79 2.33
N ILE A 95 2.19 15.37 3.40
CA ILE A 95 2.15 14.75 4.74
C ILE A 95 0.75 14.81 5.33
N ASN A 96 0.03 15.91 5.14
CA ASN A 96 -1.32 16.07 5.65
C ASN A 96 -2.28 15.03 5.05
N ALA A 97 -2.23 14.84 3.73
CA ALA A 97 -3.02 13.84 3.04
C ALA A 97 -2.64 12.41 3.47
N ALA A 98 -1.35 12.15 3.67
CA ALA A 98 -0.87 10.85 4.13
C ALA A 98 -1.39 10.52 5.55
N LEU A 99 -1.30 11.45 6.48
CA LEU A 99 -1.81 11.29 7.86
C LEU A 99 -3.34 11.14 7.88
N CYS A 100 -4.05 11.97 7.11
CA CYS A 100 -5.51 11.85 6.98
C CYS A 100 -5.92 10.50 6.37
N SER A 101 -5.15 9.96 5.43
CA SER A 101 -5.40 8.63 4.86
C SER A 101 -5.31 7.53 5.92
N VAL A 102 -4.34 7.61 6.83
CA VAL A 102 -4.25 6.69 7.97
C VAL A 102 -5.45 6.85 8.91
N GLY A 103 -5.82 8.08 9.24
CA GLY A 103 -6.98 8.35 10.10
C GLY A 103 -8.28 7.76 9.54
N VAL A 104 -8.55 8.02 8.26
CA VAL A 104 -9.74 7.47 7.57
C VAL A 104 -9.66 5.95 7.47
N LEU A 105 -8.48 5.39 7.18
CA LEU A 105 -8.31 3.93 7.17
C LEU A 105 -8.67 3.29 8.51
N LEU A 106 -8.20 3.85 9.62
CA LEU A 106 -8.50 3.34 10.95
C LEU A 106 -10.00 3.40 11.25
N MET A 107 -10.68 4.45 10.81
CA MET A 107 -12.14 4.55 10.95
C MET A 107 -12.87 3.47 10.15
N VAL A 108 -12.43 3.20 8.93
CA VAL A 108 -13.02 2.18 8.03
C VAL A 108 -12.67 0.76 8.47
N ALA A 109 -11.47 0.56 9.02
CA ALA A 109 -11.01 -0.76 9.47
C ALA A 109 -11.66 -1.18 10.80
N MET A 110 -12.19 -0.24 11.58
CA MET A 110 -12.87 -0.55 12.82
C MET A 110 -14.18 -1.30 12.55
N PRO A 111 -14.38 -2.49 13.13
CA PRO A 111 -15.64 -3.19 12.99
C PRO A 111 -16.76 -2.40 13.68
N LEU A 112 -17.81 -2.09 12.94
CA LEU A 112 -19.02 -1.45 13.45
C LEU A 112 -19.98 -2.56 13.92
N GLY A 113 -20.09 -2.78 15.22
CA GLY A 113 -21.06 -3.73 15.78
C GLY A 113 -20.73 -4.19 17.20
N GLU A 114 -21.74 -4.77 17.90
CA GLU A 114 -21.63 -5.26 19.28
C GLU A 114 -20.62 -6.42 19.48
N ASN A 115 -20.23 -7.09 18.42
CA ASN A 115 -19.20 -8.14 18.41
C ASN A 115 -17.83 -7.62 17.94
N ALA A 116 -17.59 -6.34 18.08
CA ALA A 116 -16.30 -5.72 17.82
C ALA A 116 -15.24 -6.17 18.84
N ASP A 117 -15.23 -7.46 19.16
CA ASP A 117 -14.18 -8.04 19.97
C ASP A 117 -12.91 -7.94 19.17
N SER A 118 -12.27 -6.80 19.48
CA SER A 118 -10.86 -6.95 19.63
C SER A 118 -9.99 -6.51 18.47
N ILE A 119 -8.91 -5.98 18.88
CA ILE A 119 -7.63 -5.76 18.22
C ILE A 119 -7.31 -6.85 17.16
N SER A 120 -7.75 -8.10 17.35
CA SER A 120 -7.51 -9.17 16.38
C SER A 120 -8.28 -9.01 15.05
N SER A 121 -9.54 -8.57 15.09
CA SER A 121 -10.31 -8.29 13.87
C SER A 121 -9.81 -7.03 13.17
N LEU A 122 -9.46 -6.00 13.94
CA LEU A 122 -8.81 -4.80 13.42
C LEU A 122 -7.48 -5.15 12.74
N MET A 123 -6.63 -5.96 13.36
CA MET A 123 -5.37 -6.42 12.79
C MET A 123 -5.57 -7.26 11.53
N GLY A 124 -6.61 -8.09 11.48
CA GLY A 124 -6.99 -8.81 10.27
C GLY A 124 -7.31 -7.88 9.10
N ASN A 125 -8.03 -6.79 9.37
CA ASN A 125 -8.38 -5.78 8.37
C ASN A 125 -7.19 -4.88 7.97
N LEU A 126 -6.23 -4.67 8.85
CA LEU A 126 -5.02 -3.87 8.58
C LEU A 126 -3.90 -4.68 7.92
N GLY A 127 -4.01 -6.01 7.90
CA GLY A 127 -3.05 -6.91 7.27
C GLY A 127 -3.14 -6.92 5.74
N ALA A 128 -2.51 -7.91 5.11
CA ALA A 128 -2.43 -8.03 3.66
C ALA A 128 -3.79 -8.01 2.95
N ALA A 129 -4.84 -8.54 3.59
CA ALA A 129 -6.20 -8.51 3.04
C ALA A 129 -6.77 -7.09 2.88
N GLY A 130 -6.33 -6.16 3.70
CA GLY A 130 -6.77 -4.76 3.69
C GLY A 130 -6.03 -3.86 2.68
N ILE A 131 -4.99 -4.34 1.99
CA ILE A 131 -4.17 -3.51 1.09
C ILE A 131 -5.01 -2.78 0.06
N ALA A 132 -5.98 -3.45 -0.54
CA ALA A 132 -6.90 -2.84 -1.52
C ALA A 132 -7.70 -1.68 -0.89
N VAL A 133 -8.17 -1.86 0.34
CA VAL A 133 -8.89 -0.82 1.08
C VAL A 133 -7.95 0.36 1.38
N GLY A 134 -6.72 0.10 1.80
CA GLY A 134 -5.71 1.13 2.03
C GLY A 134 -5.42 1.98 0.79
N LEU A 135 -5.32 1.34 -0.38
CA LEU A 135 -5.15 2.03 -1.66
C LEU A 135 -6.35 2.92 -2.00
N ILE A 136 -7.57 2.40 -1.86
CA ILE A 136 -8.80 3.14 -2.14
C ILE A 136 -8.93 4.35 -1.20
N VAL A 137 -8.68 4.15 0.10
CA VAL A 137 -8.72 5.23 1.10
C VAL A 137 -7.68 6.30 0.78
N GLY A 138 -6.44 5.91 0.47
CA GLY A 138 -5.39 6.86 0.09
C GLY A 138 -5.73 7.66 -1.16
N LEU A 139 -6.31 7.02 -2.19
CA LEU A 139 -6.81 7.69 -3.39
C LEU A 139 -7.93 8.67 -3.06
N TYR A 140 -8.90 8.25 -2.26
CA TYR A 140 -10.06 9.07 -1.89
C TYR A 140 -9.63 10.34 -1.14
N VAL A 141 -8.83 10.20 -0.10
CA VAL A 141 -8.32 11.31 0.71
C VAL A 141 -7.46 12.24 -0.14
N GLY A 142 -6.53 11.70 -0.92
CA GLY A 142 -5.69 12.50 -1.81
C GLY A 142 -6.50 13.28 -2.85
N THR A 143 -7.59 12.70 -3.37
CA THR A 143 -8.50 13.41 -4.29
C THR A 143 -9.20 14.58 -3.61
N ILE A 144 -9.66 14.41 -2.37
CA ILE A 144 -10.27 15.50 -1.59
C ILE A 144 -9.28 16.64 -1.38
N PHE A 145 -8.05 16.33 -0.95
CA PHE A 145 -7.01 17.35 -0.77
C PHE A 145 -6.63 18.06 -2.07
N HIS A 146 -6.64 17.35 -3.20
CA HIS A 146 -6.41 17.96 -4.51
C HIS A 146 -7.53 18.94 -4.88
N LEU A 147 -8.78 18.60 -4.61
CA LEU A 147 -9.90 19.49 -4.85
C LEU A 147 -9.86 20.73 -3.94
N TRP A 148 -9.49 20.51 -2.68
CA TRP A 148 -9.33 21.61 -1.71
C TRP A 148 -8.19 22.56 -2.09
N GLY A 149 -7.05 22.04 -2.51
CA GLY A 149 -5.89 22.83 -2.92
C GLY A 149 -6.09 23.62 -4.24
N LYS A 150 -7.22 23.42 -4.93
CA LYS A 150 -7.64 24.20 -6.10
C LYS A 150 -8.61 25.34 -5.77
N LEU A 151 -9.18 25.37 -4.58
CA LEU A 151 -10.03 26.42 -4.06
C LEU A 151 -9.22 27.53 -3.43
#